data_397dd9d13c872cd7c58cd6f094c2ba0d
#
_entry.id   397dd9d13c872cd7c58cd6f094c2ba0d
#
_cell.length_a   1.000
_cell.length_b   1.000
_cell.length_c   1.000
_cell.angle_alpha   90.00
_cell.angle_beta   90.00
_cell.angle_gamma   90.00
#
_symmetry.space_group_name_H-M   'P 1'
#
loop_
_entity.id
_entity.type
_entity.pdbx_description
1 polymer ?
#
loop_
_entity_poly.entity_id
_entity_poly.type
_entity_poly.pdbx_seq_one_letter_code
_entity_poly.pdbx_strand_id
1 'polypeptide(L)'
;INLKIPYEVVDYVEIDKACVKSYNALYGEDYKPKSVVGYKAPNEQIDLVMHGSPCQDFSRIGKKQGGVKNSGTRSSLLFETIRIIKEMKEKSKWIIWENVKGVLDRNMRDSFFIYLKELENLGYESKYEILNAMDFGIPQKRERIFVVSCLGANNFSFNKLERKETRPLSEFLEKNVSELYTMTQPYMLKFLNKGIDNSFKGRLKVIKDFSYTISTKQMR
;
A
#
# COMPACT_ATOMS: atom_id res chain seq x y z
N ILE A 1 7.83 9.79 -10.53
CA ILE A 1 7.29 9.06 -11.71
C ILE A 1 6.86 10.13 -12.67
N ASN A 2 7.57 10.25 -13.78
CA ASN A 2 7.21 11.22 -14.80
C ASN A 2 6.10 10.60 -15.68
N LEU A 3 4.89 10.65 -15.17
CA LEU A 3 3.72 10.37 -15.99
C LEU A 3 3.62 11.54 -16.98
N LYS A 4 3.84 11.29 -18.27
CA LYS A 4 3.67 12.29 -19.34
C LYS A 4 2.21 12.78 -19.48
N ILE A 5 1.38 12.49 -18.51
CA ILE A 5 -0.02 12.86 -18.41
C ILE A 5 -0.09 14.00 -17.39
N PRO A 6 -0.58 15.18 -17.75
CA PRO A 6 -0.80 16.25 -16.78
C PRO A 6 -1.84 15.80 -15.75
N TYR A 7 -1.54 16.03 -14.48
CA TYR A 7 -2.46 15.75 -13.39
C TYR A 7 -2.33 16.83 -12.32
N GLU A 8 -3.39 17.00 -11.55
CA GLU A 8 -3.45 17.85 -10.38
C GLU A 8 -3.86 17.01 -9.18
N VAL A 9 -3.18 17.19 -8.04
CA VAL A 9 -3.57 16.55 -6.78
C VAL A 9 -4.55 17.47 -6.07
N VAL A 10 -5.83 17.13 -6.15
CA VAL A 10 -6.90 17.93 -5.53
C VAL A 10 -6.80 17.91 -4.01
N ASP A 11 -6.50 16.77 -3.41
CA ASP A 11 -6.28 16.65 -1.96
C ASP A 11 -5.46 15.40 -1.58
N TYR A 12 -4.79 15.48 -0.44
CA TYR A 12 -4.02 14.39 0.18
C TYR A 12 -4.46 14.20 1.63
N VAL A 13 -4.91 12.99 1.96
CA VAL A 13 -5.48 12.66 3.29
C VAL A 13 -4.62 11.59 3.95
N GLU A 14 -3.86 12.00 4.95
CA GLU A 14 -2.99 11.14 5.75
C GLU A 14 -2.92 11.69 7.19
N ILE A 15 -3.03 10.81 8.17
CA ILE A 15 -3.02 11.19 9.59
C ILE A 15 -1.60 11.22 10.19
N ASP A 16 -0.67 10.44 9.62
CA ASP A 16 0.70 10.36 10.11
C ASP A 16 1.49 11.63 9.70
N LYS A 17 1.95 12.37 10.71
CA LYS A 17 2.70 13.61 10.52
C LYS A 17 4.00 13.41 9.76
N ALA A 18 4.69 12.28 9.94
CA ALA A 18 5.95 12.01 9.25
C ALA A 18 5.70 11.68 7.77
N CYS A 19 4.64 10.93 7.47
CA CYS A 19 4.22 10.65 6.10
C CYS A 19 3.83 11.93 5.36
N VAL A 20 3.03 12.81 6.00
CA VAL A 20 2.65 14.11 5.41
C VAL A 20 3.88 14.99 5.17
N LYS A 21 4.80 15.08 6.14
CA LYS A 21 6.04 15.83 5.99
C LYS A 21 6.89 15.33 4.81
N SER A 22 7.00 14.01 4.67
CA SER A 22 7.75 13.38 3.58
C SER A 22 7.09 13.65 2.23
N TYR A 23 5.76 13.54 2.15
CA TYR A 23 5.02 13.84 0.92
C TYR A 23 5.23 15.30 0.49
N ASN A 24 5.03 16.24 1.41
CA ASN A 24 5.21 17.66 1.14
C ASN A 24 6.64 17.97 0.65
N ALA A 25 7.66 17.38 1.28
CA ALA A 25 9.05 17.57 0.88
C ALA A 25 9.36 17.01 -0.52
N LEU A 26 8.74 15.90 -0.91
CA LEU A 26 8.95 15.25 -2.22
C LEU A 26 8.25 15.97 -3.37
N TYR A 27 7.09 16.56 -3.10
CA TYR A 27 6.21 17.11 -4.15
C TYR A 27 6.07 18.62 -4.10
N GLY A 28 6.70 19.31 -3.12
CA GLY A 28 6.63 20.76 -2.99
C GLY A 28 5.29 21.26 -2.45
N GLU A 29 4.61 20.44 -1.64
CA GLU A 29 3.26 20.70 -1.13
C GLU A 29 3.28 21.14 0.33
N ASP A 30 2.14 21.64 0.86
CA ASP A 30 1.96 22.05 2.27
C ASP A 30 0.68 21.47 2.90
N TYR A 31 0.39 20.20 2.65
CA TYR A 31 -0.75 19.52 3.28
C TYR A 31 -0.55 19.39 4.79
N LYS A 32 -1.67 19.40 5.53
CA LYS A 32 -1.69 19.16 6.98
C LYS A 32 -2.21 17.75 7.27
N PRO A 33 -1.73 17.11 8.35
CA PRO A 33 -2.25 15.80 8.76
C PRO A 33 -3.77 15.86 8.99
N LYS A 34 -4.50 14.96 8.36
CA LYS A 34 -5.96 14.86 8.51
C LYS A 34 -6.43 13.41 8.48
N SER A 35 -7.47 13.14 9.25
CA SER A 35 -8.09 11.81 9.32
C SER A 35 -9.03 11.59 8.15
N VAL A 36 -9.07 10.37 7.62
CA VAL A 36 -10.09 9.94 6.66
C VAL A 36 -11.47 9.83 7.31
N VAL A 37 -11.54 9.60 8.62
CA VAL A 37 -12.80 9.54 9.38
C VAL A 37 -13.42 10.93 9.44
N GLY A 38 -14.64 11.04 8.92
CA GLY A 38 -15.36 12.32 8.83
C GLY A 38 -14.84 13.27 7.74
N TYR A 39 -13.84 12.85 6.95
CA TYR A 39 -13.35 13.63 5.82
C TYR A 39 -14.47 13.80 4.77
N LYS A 40 -14.58 15.01 4.25
CA LYS A 40 -15.49 15.34 3.14
C LYS A 40 -14.65 15.62 1.90
N ALA A 41 -14.99 14.95 0.80
CA ALA A 41 -14.33 15.23 -0.48
C ALA A 41 -14.58 16.70 -0.88
N PRO A 42 -13.63 17.34 -1.57
CA PRO A 42 -13.85 18.63 -2.22
C PRO A 42 -15.06 18.60 -3.16
N ASN A 43 -15.65 19.77 -3.41
CA ASN A 43 -16.78 19.89 -4.35
C ASN A 43 -16.36 19.88 -5.83
N GLU A 44 -15.07 19.74 -6.07
CA GLU A 44 -14.48 19.67 -7.41
C GLU A 44 -14.69 18.29 -8.01
N GLN A 45 -14.68 18.22 -9.34
CA GLN A 45 -14.69 16.94 -10.04
C GLN A 45 -13.37 16.21 -9.78
N ILE A 46 -13.46 14.98 -9.34
CA ILE A 46 -12.31 14.10 -9.07
C ILE A 46 -12.35 12.94 -10.05
N ASP A 47 -11.39 12.86 -10.95
CA ASP A 47 -11.33 11.78 -11.93
C ASP A 47 -10.84 10.47 -11.33
N LEU A 48 -9.90 10.55 -10.37
CA LEU A 48 -9.23 9.39 -9.78
C LEU A 48 -9.13 9.53 -8.26
N VAL A 49 -9.61 8.52 -7.55
CA VAL A 49 -9.35 8.31 -6.11
C VAL A 49 -8.36 7.17 -5.96
N MET A 50 -7.26 7.43 -5.24
CA MET A 50 -6.31 6.38 -4.86
C MET A 50 -6.29 6.23 -3.34
N HIS A 51 -6.32 5.01 -2.82
CA HIS A 51 -6.24 4.79 -1.38
C HIS A 51 -5.54 3.49 -1.00
N GLY A 52 -4.97 3.48 0.22
CA GLY A 52 -4.38 2.31 0.87
C GLY A 52 -4.92 2.18 2.28
N SER A 53 -6.09 1.58 2.47
CA SER A 53 -6.65 1.40 3.81
C SER A 53 -5.79 0.45 4.65
N PRO A 54 -5.58 0.73 5.96
CA PRO A 54 -4.75 -0.12 6.81
C PRO A 54 -5.37 -1.51 6.99
N CYS A 55 -4.51 -2.54 6.82
CA CYS A 55 -4.90 -3.96 6.93
C CYS A 55 -4.73 -4.54 8.33
N GLN A 56 -4.25 -3.76 9.31
CA GLN A 56 -3.71 -4.28 10.57
C GLN A 56 -4.75 -4.90 11.51
N ASP A 57 -6.01 -4.55 11.39
CA ASP A 57 -7.05 -5.03 12.31
C ASP A 57 -7.85 -6.23 11.81
N PHE A 58 -7.69 -6.62 10.56
CA PHE A 58 -8.24 -7.87 10.08
C PHE A 58 -7.58 -9.09 10.74
N SER A 59 -6.31 -9.00 11.15
CA SER A 59 -5.57 -10.10 11.77
C SER A 59 -5.78 -10.22 13.29
N ARG A 60 -6.30 -9.19 13.95
CA ARG A 60 -6.50 -9.17 15.42
C ARG A 60 -7.92 -9.49 15.88
N ILE A 61 -8.88 -9.59 14.96
CA ILE A 61 -10.27 -9.92 15.29
C ILE A 61 -10.46 -11.45 15.31
N GLY A 62 -9.53 -12.17 15.90
CA GLY A 62 -9.73 -13.55 16.35
C GLY A 62 -10.74 -13.68 17.51
N LYS A 63 -11.42 -12.60 17.92
CA LYS A 63 -12.54 -12.60 18.87
C LYS A 63 -13.73 -11.88 18.23
N LYS A 64 -14.45 -12.60 17.35
CA LYS A 64 -15.88 -12.45 17.01
C LYS A 64 -16.50 -11.06 16.79
N GLN A 65 -15.76 -10.04 16.40
CA GLN A 65 -16.34 -8.77 15.98
C GLN A 65 -15.80 -8.41 14.59
N GLY A 66 -16.17 -9.24 13.62
CA GLY A 66 -15.84 -9.01 12.21
C GLY A 66 -16.25 -7.63 11.75
N GLY A 67 -15.57 -7.09 10.74
CA GLY A 67 -15.72 -5.76 10.17
C GLY A 67 -17.13 -5.28 9.92
N VAL A 68 -17.88 -5.13 11.01
CA VAL A 68 -19.23 -4.58 11.01
C VAL A 68 -19.08 -3.07 10.84
N LYS A 69 -19.82 -2.52 9.90
CA LYS A 69 -20.03 -1.09 9.72
C LYS A 69 -20.22 -0.45 11.11
N ASN A 70 -19.40 0.53 11.47
CA ASN A 70 -19.39 1.23 12.76
C ASN A 70 -18.77 0.51 13.98
N SER A 71 -17.94 -0.52 13.79
CA SER A 71 -17.29 -1.22 14.92
C SER A 71 -16.15 -0.43 15.58
N GLY A 72 -15.78 0.77 15.06
CA GLY A 72 -14.63 1.57 15.55
C GLY A 72 -13.27 0.92 15.33
N THR A 73 -13.20 -0.21 14.62
CA THR A 73 -11.96 -0.89 14.28
C THR A 73 -11.32 -0.28 13.03
N ARG A 74 -9.99 -0.44 12.85
CA ARG A 74 -9.29 0.06 11.66
C ARG A 74 -9.77 -0.57 10.34
N SER A 75 -10.45 -1.72 10.39
CA SER A 75 -11.15 -2.29 9.23
C SER A 75 -12.33 -1.44 8.77
N SER A 76 -12.92 -0.61 9.64
CA SER A 76 -13.95 0.35 9.27
C SER A 76 -13.41 1.45 8.35
N LEU A 77 -12.10 1.72 8.36
CA LEU A 77 -11.47 2.73 7.49
C LEU A 77 -11.53 2.36 6.01
N LEU A 78 -11.62 1.08 5.66
CA LEU A 78 -11.90 0.66 4.28
C LEU A 78 -13.25 1.22 3.80
N PHE A 79 -14.26 1.21 4.67
CA PHE A 79 -15.60 1.69 4.35
C PHE A 79 -15.73 3.22 4.41
N GLU A 80 -14.74 3.92 4.97
CA GLU A 80 -14.68 5.38 4.86
C GLU A 80 -14.53 5.84 3.40
N THR A 81 -13.76 5.10 2.58
CA THR A 81 -13.69 5.39 1.14
C THR A 81 -15.07 5.26 0.48
N ILE A 82 -15.83 4.21 0.83
CA ILE A 82 -17.20 4.04 0.32
C ILE A 82 -18.10 5.19 0.76
N ARG A 83 -17.99 5.65 2.02
CA ARG A 83 -18.74 6.82 2.51
C ARG A 83 -18.38 8.07 1.72
N ILE A 84 -17.08 8.35 1.55
CA ILE A 84 -16.59 9.50 0.81
C ILE A 84 -17.14 9.50 -0.62
N ILE A 85 -17.06 8.37 -1.32
CA ILE A 85 -17.57 8.25 -2.69
C ILE A 85 -19.08 8.46 -2.76
N LYS A 86 -19.84 7.97 -1.76
CA LYS A 86 -21.29 8.19 -1.65
C LYS A 86 -21.66 9.66 -1.45
N GLU A 87 -20.82 10.40 -0.74
CA GLU A 87 -21.03 11.82 -0.40
C GLU A 87 -20.50 12.79 -1.47
N MET A 88 -19.69 12.30 -2.45
CA MET A 88 -19.25 13.12 -3.59
C MET A 88 -20.46 13.61 -4.38
N LYS A 89 -20.42 14.89 -4.78
CA LYS A 89 -21.43 15.49 -5.69
C LYS A 89 -21.46 14.74 -7.02
N GLU A 90 -20.27 14.48 -7.56
CA GLU A 90 -20.06 13.63 -8.73
C GLU A 90 -19.08 12.53 -8.38
N LYS A 91 -19.43 11.28 -8.68
CA LYS A 91 -18.58 10.14 -8.41
C LYS A 91 -17.33 10.18 -9.28
N SER A 92 -16.18 9.87 -8.71
CA SER A 92 -14.93 9.73 -9.46
C SER A 92 -15.05 8.65 -10.55
N LYS A 93 -14.42 8.88 -11.69
CA LYS A 93 -14.41 7.90 -12.79
C LYS A 93 -13.65 6.63 -12.40
N TRP A 94 -12.53 6.79 -11.68
CA TRP A 94 -11.63 5.71 -11.32
C TRP A 94 -11.36 5.66 -9.83
N ILE A 95 -11.25 4.44 -9.30
CA ILE A 95 -10.78 4.18 -7.96
C ILE A 95 -9.67 3.13 -8.04
N ILE A 96 -8.52 3.41 -7.41
CA ILE A 96 -7.43 2.45 -7.26
C ILE A 96 -7.22 2.18 -5.77
N TRP A 97 -7.31 0.93 -5.38
CA TRP A 97 -6.98 0.48 -4.03
C TRP A 97 -5.77 -0.44 -4.05
N GLU A 98 -4.76 -0.10 -3.23
CA GLU A 98 -3.60 -0.96 -2.98
C GLU A 98 -3.67 -1.56 -1.58
N ASN A 99 -3.31 -2.85 -1.45
CA ASN A 99 -3.17 -3.46 -0.13
C ASN A 99 -2.24 -4.68 -0.16
N VAL A 100 -1.96 -5.24 1.03
CA VAL A 100 -1.24 -6.51 1.14
C VAL A 100 -2.10 -7.65 0.60
N LYS A 101 -1.47 -8.67 -0.02
CA LYS A 101 -2.20 -9.84 -0.54
C LYS A 101 -3.00 -10.59 0.51
N GLY A 102 -2.62 -10.46 1.80
CA GLY A 102 -3.32 -11.06 2.93
C GLY A 102 -4.79 -10.66 3.05
N VAL A 103 -5.27 -9.63 2.34
CA VAL A 103 -6.71 -9.32 2.29
C VAL A 103 -7.54 -10.43 1.66
N LEU A 104 -6.92 -11.35 0.91
CA LEU A 104 -7.56 -12.53 0.33
C LEU A 104 -7.50 -13.75 1.26
N ASP A 105 -6.82 -13.68 2.39
CA ASP A 105 -6.77 -14.76 3.36
C ASP A 105 -8.15 -15.01 3.98
N ARG A 106 -8.39 -16.26 4.40
CA ARG A 106 -9.69 -16.74 4.89
C ARG A 106 -10.38 -15.81 5.89
N ASN A 107 -9.60 -15.16 6.75
CA ASN A 107 -10.13 -14.29 7.81
C ASN A 107 -10.46 -12.86 7.34
N MET A 108 -10.08 -12.49 6.11
CA MET A 108 -10.13 -11.11 5.62
C MET A 108 -10.90 -10.95 4.33
N ARG A 109 -10.97 -12.02 3.53
CA ARG A 109 -11.56 -12.00 2.19
C ARG A 109 -13.04 -11.58 2.19
N ASP A 110 -13.78 -11.85 3.26
CA ASP A 110 -15.19 -11.50 3.31
C ASP A 110 -15.38 -9.97 3.29
N SER A 111 -14.55 -9.23 4.07
CA SER A 111 -14.57 -7.77 4.03
C SER A 111 -14.11 -7.22 2.68
N PHE A 112 -13.15 -7.89 2.03
CA PHE A 112 -12.72 -7.55 0.68
C PHE A 112 -13.88 -7.67 -0.32
N PHE A 113 -14.61 -8.77 -0.30
CA PHE A 113 -15.75 -8.95 -1.22
C PHE A 113 -16.94 -8.06 -0.88
N ILE A 114 -17.17 -7.75 0.40
CA ILE A 114 -18.17 -6.75 0.81
C ILE A 114 -17.79 -5.38 0.24
N TYR A 115 -16.51 -4.98 0.31
CA TYR A 115 -16.05 -3.73 -0.28
C TYR A 115 -16.28 -3.68 -1.80
N LEU A 116 -15.94 -4.74 -2.53
CA LEU A 116 -16.21 -4.81 -3.97
C LEU A 116 -17.71 -4.73 -4.28
N LYS A 117 -18.54 -5.39 -3.47
CA LYS A 117 -20.00 -5.34 -3.63
C LYS A 117 -20.58 -3.95 -3.37
N GLU A 118 -20.04 -3.23 -2.38
CA GLU A 118 -20.42 -1.82 -2.14
C GLU A 118 -20.05 -0.93 -3.33
N LEU A 119 -18.88 -1.13 -3.95
CA LEU A 119 -18.51 -0.41 -5.17
C LEU A 119 -19.42 -0.76 -6.35
N GLU A 120 -19.75 -2.03 -6.53
CA GLU A 120 -20.70 -2.47 -7.56
C GLU A 120 -22.09 -1.82 -7.37
N ASN A 121 -22.60 -1.75 -6.14
CA ASN A 121 -23.85 -1.07 -5.82
C ASN A 121 -23.80 0.46 -6.14
N LEU A 122 -22.60 1.04 -6.19
CA LEU A 122 -22.37 2.43 -6.59
C LEU A 122 -22.19 2.62 -8.10
N GLY A 123 -22.24 1.52 -8.86
CA GLY A 123 -22.10 1.52 -10.32
C GLY A 123 -20.68 1.29 -10.85
N TYR A 124 -19.74 0.86 -9.98
CA TYR A 124 -18.37 0.55 -10.41
C TYR A 124 -18.22 -0.92 -10.81
N GLU A 125 -17.53 -1.17 -11.90
CA GLU A 125 -16.99 -2.49 -12.22
C GLU A 125 -15.54 -2.56 -11.74
N SER A 126 -15.21 -3.59 -10.95
CA SER A 126 -13.89 -3.76 -10.31
C SER A 126 -13.14 -4.94 -10.88
N LYS A 127 -11.84 -4.74 -11.16
CA LYS A 127 -10.88 -5.81 -11.50
C LYS A 127 -9.73 -5.77 -10.50
N TYR A 128 -9.17 -6.92 -10.15
CA TYR A 128 -8.04 -6.97 -9.22
C TYR A 128 -7.00 -8.01 -9.61
N GLU A 129 -5.75 -7.75 -9.25
CA GLU A 129 -4.61 -8.65 -9.45
C GLU A 129 -3.57 -8.45 -8.35
N ILE A 130 -2.79 -9.52 -8.07
CA ILE A 130 -1.62 -9.43 -7.22
C ILE A 130 -0.42 -9.14 -8.11
N LEU A 131 0.23 -8.00 -7.87
CA LEU A 131 1.43 -7.58 -8.59
C LEU A 131 2.63 -7.67 -7.66
N ASN A 132 3.80 -8.03 -8.23
CA ASN A 132 5.07 -8.01 -7.53
C ASN A 132 5.94 -6.87 -8.08
N ALA A 133 6.55 -6.07 -7.21
CA ALA A 133 7.43 -4.98 -7.63
C ALA A 133 8.59 -5.45 -8.51
N MET A 134 9.04 -6.71 -8.33
CA MET A 134 10.09 -7.32 -9.17
C MET A 134 9.70 -7.38 -10.65
N ASP A 135 8.43 -7.61 -10.95
CA ASP A 135 7.93 -7.69 -12.33
C ASP A 135 7.96 -6.33 -13.06
N PHE A 136 8.32 -5.27 -12.35
CA PHE A 136 8.36 -3.88 -12.83
C PHE A 136 9.75 -3.25 -12.66
N GLY A 137 10.81 -4.06 -12.60
CA GLY A 137 12.19 -3.61 -12.57
C GLY A 137 12.71 -3.17 -11.20
N ILE A 138 11.96 -3.37 -10.12
CA ILE A 138 12.37 -3.01 -8.76
C ILE A 138 12.89 -4.26 -8.04
N PRO A 139 14.13 -4.29 -7.51
CA PRO A 139 14.69 -5.47 -6.86
C PRO A 139 14.16 -5.65 -5.43
N GLN A 140 12.84 -5.66 -5.30
CA GLN A 140 12.15 -5.90 -4.03
C GLN A 140 11.03 -6.93 -4.21
N LYS A 141 11.10 -8.02 -3.47
CA LYS A 141 9.99 -9.00 -3.40
C LYS A 141 8.87 -8.39 -2.57
N ARG A 142 7.98 -7.67 -3.26
CA ARG A 142 6.85 -6.96 -2.66
C ARG A 142 5.59 -7.25 -3.46
N GLU A 143 4.82 -8.21 -2.96
CA GLU A 143 3.52 -8.55 -3.54
C GLU A 143 2.43 -7.68 -2.91
N ARG A 144 1.60 -7.06 -3.76
CA ARG A 144 0.45 -6.25 -3.36
C ARG A 144 -0.73 -6.56 -4.26
N ILE A 145 -1.93 -6.58 -3.67
CA ILE A 145 -3.15 -6.58 -4.45
C ILE A 145 -3.45 -5.15 -4.89
N PHE A 146 -3.82 -5.01 -6.16
CA PHE A 146 -4.36 -3.78 -6.71
C PHE A 146 -5.77 -4.06 -7.19
N VAL A 147 -6.69 -3.18 -6.81
CA VAL A 147 -8.05 -3.16 -7.34
C VAL A 147 -8.22 -1.90 -8.16
N VAL A 148 -8.62 -2.04 -9.39
CA VAL A 148 -8.94 -0.94 -10.30
C VAL A 148 -10.44 -1.00 -10.59
N SER A 149 -11.16 0.02 -10.15
CA SER A 149 -12.60 0.14 -10.33
C SER A 149 -12.92 1.32 -11.23
N CYS A 150 -13.81 1.11 -12.18
CA CYS A 150 -14.28 2.14 -13.12
C CYS A 150 -15.77 2.33 -12.99
N LEU A 151 -16.23 3.57 -12.95
CA LEU A 151 -17.66 3.88 -12.99
C LEU A 151 -18.23 3.52 -14.37
N GLY A 152 -19.16 2.57 -14.42
CA GLY A 152 -19.63 1.91 -15.63
C GLY A 152 -18.69 0.79 -16.08
N ALA A 153 -18.59 0.55 -17.39
CA ALA A 153 -17.79 -0.54 -17.96
C ALA A 153 -16.28 -0.34 -17.71
N ASN A 154 -15.62 -1.35 -17.17
CA ASN A 154 -14.19 -1.34 -16.89
C ASN A 154 -13.38 -2.01 -18.00
N ASN A 155 -12.83 -1.20 -18.90
CA ASN A 155 -11.97 -1.65 -20.00
C ASN A 155 -10.48 -1.79 -19.60
N PHE A 156 -10.12 -1.53 -18.33
CA PHE A 156 -8.77 -1.72 -17.83
C PHE A 156 -8.37 -3.20 -17.87
N SER A 157 -7.09 -3.49 -18.13
CA SER A 157 -6.54 -4.84 -18.08
C SER A 157 -5.13 -4.84 -17.52
N PHE A 158 -4.91 -5.64 -16.48
CA PHE A 158 -3.59 -5.83 -15.87
C PHE A 158 -2.59 -6.47 -16.86
N ASN A 159 -3.07 -7.24 -17.85
CA ASN A 159 -2.21 -7.84 -18.88
C ASN A 159 -1.57 -6.81 -19.82
N LYS A 160 -2.09 -5.58 -19.85
CA LYS A 160 -1.52 -4.48 -20.63
C LYS A 160 -0.42 -3.70 -19.90
N LEU A 161 -0.17 -4.01 -18.63
CA LEU A 161 0.91 -3.38 -17.88
C LEU A 161 2.26 -3.83 -18.43
N GLU A 162 3.11 -2.84 -18.75
CA GLU A 162 4.48 -3.11 -19.20
C GLU A 162 5.29 -3.70 -18.05
N ARG A 163 5.69 -4.97 -18.20
CA ARG A 163 6.57 -5.63 -17.24
C ARG A 163 8.03 -5.38 -17.65
N LYS A 164 8.91 -5.28 -16.64
CA LYS A 164 10.33 -4.98 -16.82
C LYS A 164 11.17 -5.99 -16.04
N GLU A 165 12.30 -6.40 -16.59
CA GLU A 165 13.25 -7.21 -15.86
C GLU A 165 13.70 -6.52 -14.59
N THR A 166 13.86 -7.32 -13.53
CA THR A 166 14.37 -6.82 -12.26
C THR A 166 15.81 -6.35 -12.41
N ARG A 167 16.07 -5.10 -12.09
CA ARG A 167 17.42 -4.55 -12.08
C ARG A 167 18.19 -5.08 -10.86
N PRO A 168 19.53 -5.22 -10.96
CA PRO A 168 20.36 -5.66 -9.83
C PRO A 168 20.21 -4.75 -8.62
N LEU A 169 20.11 -5.33 -7.42
CA LEU A 169 20.01 -4.56 -6.18
C LEU A 169 21.15 -3.57 -6.00
N SER A 170 22.36 -3.92 -6.48
CA SER A 170 23.56 -3.07 -6.41
C SER A 170 23.40 -1.69 -7.08
N GLU A 171 22.50 -1.54 -8.05
CA GLU A 171 22.22 -0.27 -8.69
C GLU A 171 21.42 0.70 -7.80
N PHE A 172 20.80 0.19 -6.75
CA PHE A 172 19.96 0.93 -5.81
C PHE A 172 20.65 1.20 -4.47
N LEU A 173 21.86 0.63 -4.28
CA LEU A 173 22.61 0.82 -3.05
C LEU A 173 23.49 2.08 -3.13
N GLU A 174 23.51 2.84 -2.06
CA GLU A 174 24.45 3.96 -1.90
C GLU A 174 25.89 3.43 -1.82
N LYS A 175 26.81 4.10 -2.52
CA LYS A 175 28.23 3.69 -2.58
C LYS A 175 29.03 4.15 -1.36
N ASN A 176 28.69 5.32 -0.80
CA ASN A 176 29.40 5.95 0.32
C ASN A 176 28.43 6.07 1.51
N VAL A 177 28.24 4.97 2.22
CA VAL A 177 27.38 4.93 3.40
C VAL A 177 28.17 5.30 4.64
N SER A 178 27.65 6.21 5.47
CA SER A 178 28.29 6.57 6.74
C SER A 178 28.42 5.35 7.65
N GLU A 179 29.53 5.29 8.40
CA GLU A 179 29.79 4.23 9.40
C GLU A 179 28.67 4.12 10.44
N LEU A 180 27.92 5.21 10.67
CA LEU A 180 26.76 5.21 11.55
C LEU A 180 25.72 4.14 11.16
N TYR A 181 25.61 3.82 9.87
CA TYR A 181 24.68 2.79 9.35
C TYR A 181 25.34 1.42 9.19
N THR A 182 26.61 1.29 9.58
CA THR A 182 27.32 0.02 9.54
C THR A 182 27.01 -0.80 10.77
N MET A 183 26.74 -2.09 10.57
CA MET A 183 26.49 -3.01 11.68
C MET A 183 27.82 -3.25 12.44
N THR A 184 27.96 -2.65 13.63
CA THR A 184 29.17 -2.75 14.45
C THR A 184 29.00 -3.66 15.68
N GLN A 185 27.77 -4.06 16.02
CA GLN A 185 27.49 -4.84 17.22
C GLN A 185 28.11 -6.25 17.12
N PRO A 186 29.04 -6.63 18.02
CA PRO A 186 29.77 -7.90 17.92
C PRO A 186 28.86 -9.14 17.87
N TYR A 187 27.75 -9.12 18.61
CA TYR A 187 26.79 -10.22 18.60
C TYR A 187 26.08 -10.36 17.24
N MET A 188 25.82 -9.26 16.52
CA MET A 188 25.22 -9.28 15.19
C MET A 188 26.22 -9.78 14.14
N LEU A 189 27.49 -9.36 14.24
CA LEU A 189 28.56 -9.81 13.35
C LEU A 189 28.79 -11.32 13.45
N LYS A 190 28.61 -11.92 14.64
CA LYS A 190 28.68 -13.37 14.82
C LYS A 190 27.68 -14.12 13.94
N PHE A 191 26.49 -13.56 13.68
CA PHE A 191 25.49 -14.17 12.82
C PHE A 191 25.84 -14.06 11.33
N LEU A 192 26.59 -13.04 10.93
CA LEU A 192 27.10 -12.91 9.56
C LEU A 192 28.26 -13.88 9.28
N ASN A 193 29.15 -14.09 10.26
CA ASN A 193 30.37 -14.87 10.10
C ASN A 193 30.19 -16.38 10.29
N LYS A 194 29.15 -16.83 10.98
CA LYS A 194 28.92 -18.27 11.28
C LYS A 194 28.21 -19.05 10.18
N GLY A 195 28.01 -18.47 8.99
CA GLY A 195 27.09 -19.11 8.05
C GLY A 195 25.78 -19.38 8.80
N ILE A 196 24.65 -19.11 8.23
CA ILE A 196 23.34 -19.13 8.91
C ILE A 196 23.16 -20.47 9.64
N ASP A 197 23.51 -20.51 10.91
CA ASP A 197 23.20 -21.62 11.78
C ASP A 197 21.66 -21.74 11.86
N ASN A 198 21.14 -22.95 11.67
CA ASN A 198 19.72 -23.28 11.69
C ASN A 198 19.00 -22.88 12.98
N SER A 199 19.74 -22.54 14.07
CA SER A 199 19.21 -22.08 15.35
C SER A 199 18.47 -20.73 15.25
N PHE A 200 18.80 -19.88 14.27
CA PHE A 200 18.15 -18.56 14.10
C PHE A 200 17.00 -18.55 13.11
N LYS A 201 16.58 -19.73 12.59
CA LYS A 201 15.42 -19.93 11.70
C LYS A 201 15.24 -18.84 10.65
N GLY A 202 16.32 -18.45 9.98
CA GLY A 202 16.28 -17.61 8.78
C GLY A 202 15.88 -16.14 8.96
N ARG A 203 16.07 -15.56 10.15
CA ARG A 203 15.74 -14.14 10.40
C ARG A 203 16.77 -13.15 9.88
N LEU A 204 18.03 -13.56 9.68
CA LEU A 204 19.09 -12.74 9.06
C LEU A 204 19.52 -13.38 7.76
N LYS A 205 19.44 -12.61 6.68
CA LYS A 205 19.94 -13.01 5.36
C LYS A 205 20.78 -11.88 4.78
N VAL A 206 21.96 -12.19 4.29
CA VAL A 206 22.70 -11.30 3.39
C VAL A 206 21.95 -11.31 2.07
N ILE A 207 21.47 -10.16 1.66
CA ILE A 207 20.70 -9.99 0.44
C ILE A 207 21.67 -9.51 -0.65
N LYS A 208 21.68 -10.19 -1.80
CA LYS A 208 22.57 -9.86 -2.95
C LYS A 208 21.77 -9.39 -4.16
N ASP A 209 20.73 -10.12 -4.52
CA ASP A 209 20.06 -9.90 -5.80
C ASP A 209 18.80 -9.03 -5.67
N PHE A 210 18.03 -9.23 -4.59
CA PHE A 210 16.81 -8.46 -4.32
C PHE A 210 16.55 -8.34 -2.82
N SER A 211 15.83 -7.31 -2.41
CA SER A 211 15.40 -7.10 -1.02
C SER A 211 14.04 -7.74 -0.76
N TYR A 212 13.78 -8.07 0.51
CA TYR A 212 12.41 -8.29 0.99
C TYR A 212 11.76 -6.96 1.37
N THR A 213 10.44 -6.96 1.53
CA THR A 213 9.74 -5.79 2.06
C THR A 213 10.28 -5.43 3.45
N ILE A 214 10.82 -4.24 3.59
CA ILE A 214 11.32 -3.71 4.86
C ILE A 214 10.11 -3.41 5.75
N SER A 215 10.08 -3.97 6.95
CA SER A 215 9.03 -3.71 7.94
C SER A 215 9.49 -2.66 8.94
N THR A 216 8.55 -1.94 9.55
CA THR A 216 8.84 -0.95 10.61
C THR A 216 9.57 -1.54 11.83
N LYS A 217 9.50 -2.87 12.03
CA LYS A 217 10.25 -3.57 13.09
C LYS A 217 11.74 -3.73 12.79
N GLN A 218 12.14 -3.62 11.54
CA GLN A 218 13.55 -3.73 11.11
C GLN A 218 14.32 -2.42 11.25
N MET A 219 13.61 -1.33 11.55
CA MET A 219 14.19 0.01 11.73
C MET A 219 14.37 0.37 13.22
N ARG A 220 14.28 -0.61 14.14
CA ARG A 220 14.45 -0.41 15.59
C ARG A 220 15.68 -1.13 16.10
#